data_b1eb82136129a0cde89ee5bee23d3136
#
_entry.id   b1eb82136129a0cde89ee5bee23d3136
#
_cell.length_a   1.000
_cell.length_b   1.000
_cell.length_c   1.000
_cell.angle_alpha   90.00
_cell.angle_beta   90.00
_cell.angle_gamma   90.00
#
_symmetry.space_group_name_H-M   'P 1'
#
loop_
_entity.id
_entity.type
_entity.pdbx_description
1 polymer ?
#
loop_
_entity_poly.entity_id
_entity_poly.type
_entity_poly.pdbx_seq_one_letter_code
_entity_poly.pdbx_strand_id
1 'polypeptide(L)'
;MEQFAYQVIPPSQLTPFSGYLLPHVERAAASGEGAVTVCGVITGGYACGAAALELSPEGEGKLVSLFVDPQVRGLGVGSSLLRFAAEQARSAGIRTLSLSYVLGGDELKAFDRMVRSMGAEPRFYAPVYSIFIAQLHDSRLVGRAFKPNYRIPENVIQFSALTRQQTEELYANPEVPRYVHPRERDQMQPELSLAYLQEGRVTGFWLGNMSSPGNYAVQGVWRSSAAPLTTFHTLVAAHLNLCYYHGGGDYLYHCSPVGDFADELIQRYSEGKYRLLEEHQATIHLEPFEQGATS
;
A
#
# COMPACT_ATOMS: atom_id res chain seq x y z
N MET A 1 14.40 -26.42 18.60
CA MET A 1 13.46 -25.83 17.62
C MET A 1 12.99 -24.52 18.19
N GLU A 2 13.15 -23.42 17.46
CA GLU A 2 12.59 -22.15 17.88
C GLU A 2 11.06 -22.27 17.91
N GLN A 3 10.47 -21.90 19.02
CA GLN A 3 9.03 -21.96 19.20
C GLN A 3 8.43 -20.59 18.83
N PHE A 4 7.62 -20.56 17.76
CA PHE A 4 6.89 -19.38 17.34
C PHE A 4 5.56 -19.32 18.07
N ALA A 5 5.27 -18.17 18.71
CA ALA A 5 4.00 -17.89 19.37
C ALA A 5 3.20 -16.87 18.56
N TYR A 6 1.94 -17.17 18.25
CA TYR A 6 1.01 -16.32 17.51
C TYR A 6 -0.02 -15.77 18.47
N GLN A 7 -0.29 -14.47 18.39
CA GLN A 7 -1.25 -13.81 19.29
C GLN A 7 -1.87 -12.57 18.64
N VAL A 8 -3.05 -12.17 19.09
CA VAL A 8 -3.64 -10.88 18.78
C VAL A 8 -2.91 -9.82 19.62
N ILE A 9 -2.49 -8.75 18.98
CA ILE A 9 -1.70 -7.68 19.60
C ILE A 9 -2.64 -6.54 20.02
N PRO A 10 -2.78 -6.28 21.33
CA PRO A 10 -3.56 -5.15 21.79
C PRO A 10 -2.85 -3.82 21.47
N PRO A 11 -3.57 -2.69 21.36
CA PRO A 11 -3.01 -1.37 21.06
C PRO A 11 -1.80 -0.98 21.91
N SER A 12 -1.82 -1.34 23.19
CA SER A 12 -0.72 -1.04 24.14
C SER A 12 0.58 -1.82 23.89
N GLN A 13 0.57 -2.82 23.01
CA GLN A 13 1.71 -3.70 22.72
C GLN A 13 2.16 -3.63 21.25
N LEU A 14 1.73 -2.62 20.48
CA LEU A 14 2.05 -2.49 19.06
C LEU A 14 3.52 -2.12 18.79
N THR A 15 4.17 -1.37 19.69
CA THR A 15 5.53 -0.84 19.49
C THR A 15 6.55 -1.87 18.98
N PRO A 16 6.65 -3.10 19.50
CA PRO A 16 7.60 -4.09 18.98
C PRO A 16 7.30 -4.55 17.54
N PHE A 17 6.09 -4.29 17.05
CA PHE A 17 5.61 -4.71 15.72
C PHE A 17 5.60 -3.58 14.69
N SER A 18 5.97 -2.33 15.05
CA SER A 18 5.94 -1.16 14.16
C SER A 18 6.70 -1.39 12.85
N GLY A 19 7.83 -2.12 12.88
CA GLY A 19 8.60 -2.46 11.67
C GLY A 19 7.90 -3.45 10.71
N TYR A 20 6.78 -4.06 11.12
CA TYR A 20 6.01 -5.04 10.35
C TYR A 20 4.62 -4.53 9.99
N LEU A 21 4.27 -3.28 10.33
CA LEU A 21 2.98 -2.67 10.04
C LEU A 21 3.15 -1.47 9.09
N LEU A 22 2.13 -1.23 8.29
CA LEU A 22 2.03 0.00 7.52
C LEU A 22 1.72 1.18 8.46
N PRO A 23 2.30 2.37 8.28
CA PRO A 23 2.11 3.50 9.19
C PRO A 23 0.65 3.89 9.44
N HIS A 24 -0.20 3.81 8.41
CA HIS A 24 -1.63 4.10 8.56
C HIS A 24 -2.36 3.00 9.34
N VAL A 25 -1.97 1.74 9.15
CA VAL A 25 -2.51 0.58 9.89
C VAL A 25 -2.11 0.66 11.36
N GLU A 26 -0.85 1.00 11.64
CA GLU A 26 -0.36 1.18 13.01
C GLU A 26 -1.13 2.29 13.73
N ARG A 27 -1.35 3.44 13.06
CA ARG A 27 -2.15 4.55 13.62
C ARG A 27 -3.59 4.13 13.89
N ALA A 28 -4.25 3.46 12.94
CA ALA A 28 -5.62 2.98 13.10
C ALA A 28 -5.75 1.94 14.23
N ALA A 29 -4.80 1.02 14.33
CA ALA A 29 -4.77 0.03 15.41
C ALA A 29 -4.49 0.67 16.78
N ALA A 30 -3.65 1.70 16.85
CA ALA A 30 -3.30 2.41 18.08
C ALA A 30 -4.45 3.28 18.60
N SER A 31 -5.25 3.90 17.71
CA SER A 31 -6.40 4.73 18.10
C SER A 31 -7.56 3.91 18.69
N GLY A 32 -7.65 2.65 18.36
CA GLY A 32 -8.80 1.80 18.72
C GLY A 32 -10.11 2.21 18.04
N GLU A 33 -10.07 3.17 17.13
CA GLU A 33 -11.23 3.74 16.41
C GLU A 33 -11.53 2.98 15.12
N GLY A 34 -11.11 1.76 14.98
CA GLY A 34 -11.33 1.05 13.74
C GLY A 34 -11.47 -0.44 13.93
N ALA A 35 -12.02 -1.07 12.92
CA ALA A 35 -12.13 -2.52 12.83
C ALA A 35 -10.77 -3.19 12.51
N VAL A 36 -9.63 -2.58 12.92
CA VAL A 36 -8.29 -3.12 12.65
C VAL A 36 -7.86 -4.06 13.76
N THR A 37 -7.61 -5.31 13.40
CA THR A 37 -7.04 -6.34 14.29
C THR A 37 -5.62 -6.66 13.82
N VAL A 38 -4.66 -6.60 14.75
CA VAL A 38 -3.27 -6.97 14.48
C VAL A 38 -2.97 -8.34 15.07
N CYS A 39 -2.48 -9.25 14.24
CA CYS A 39 -1.98 -10.57 14.63
C CYS A 39 -0.46 -10.54 14.55
N GLY A 40 0.23 -10.86 15.64
CA GLY A 40 1.69 -10.87 15.71
C GLY A 40 2.27 -12.26 15.90
N VAL A 41 3.52 -12.42 15.52
CA VAL A 41 4.33 -13.61 15.81
C VAL A 41 5.60 -13.24 16.54
N ILE A 42 5.92 -14.01 17.57
CA ILE A 42 7.04 -13.80 18.49
C ILE A 42 7.88 -15.07 18.56
N THR A 43 9.19 -14.92 18.61
CA THR A 43 10.14 -15.99 18.93
C THR A 43 11.22 -15.44 19.87
N GLY A 44 11.62 -16.21 20.88
CA GLY A 44 12.63 -15.78 21.85
C GLY A 44 12.32 -14.46 22.57
N GLY A 45 11.06 -14.04 22.66
CA GLY A 45 10.64 -12.76 23.23
C GLY A 45 10.69 -11.57 22.24
N TYR A 46 11.06 -11.78 20.97
CA TYR A 46 11.14 -10.73 19.95
C TYR A 46 10.03 -10.89 18.89
N ALA A 47 9.46 -9.76 18.47
CA ALA A 47 8.55 -9.73 17.34
C ALA A 47 9.31 -10.11 16.06
N CYS A 48 8.73 -10.99 15.25
CA CYS A 48 9.33 -11.42 13.98
C CYS A 48 8.34 -11.43 12.81
N GLY A 49 7.16 -10.82 12.99
CA GLY A 49 6.20 -10.61 11.92
C GLY A 49 4.86 -10.15 12.45
N ALA A 50 4.06 -9.55 11.56
CA ALA A 50 2.69 -9.16 11.84
C ALA A 50 1.80 -9.29 10.60
N ALA A 51 0.51 -9.53 10.84
CA ALA A 51 -0.58 -9.40 9.88
C ALA A 51 -1.63 -8.44 10.42
N ALA A 52 -2.20 -7.61 9.57
CA ALA A 52 -3.26 -6.70 9.92
C ALA A 52 -4.54 -7.00 9.13
N LEU A 53 -5.65 -7.01 9.83
CA LEU A 53 -6.98 -7.28 9.31
C LEU A 53 -7.86 -6.05 9.50
N GLU A 54 -8.56 -5.63 8.46
CA GLU A 54 -9.75 -4.77 8.56
C GLU A 54 -10.98 -5.65 8.53
N LEU A 55 -11.84 -5.53 9.53
CA LEU A 55 -13.01 -6.38 9.71
C LEU A 55 -14.27 -5.52 9.64
N SER A 56 -15.21 -5.89 8.76
CA SER A 56 -16.50 -5.19 8.59
C SER A 56 -17.63 -5.95 9.34
N PRO A 57 -18.59 -5.23 9.94
CA PRO A 57 -19.78 -5.83 10.55
C PRO A 57 -20.62 -6.64 9.56
N GLU A 58 -20.50 -6.38 8.25
CA GLU A 58 -21.23 -7.09 7.20
C GLU A 58 -20.69 -8.52 6.95
N GLY A 59 -19.63 -8.91 7.67
CA GLY A 59 -19.02 -10.24 7.57
C GLY A 59 -17.95 -10.33 6.47
N GLU A 60 -17.46 -9.19 6.01
CA GLU A 60 -16.34 -9.08 5.09
C GLU A 60 -15.08 -8.63 5.82
N GLY A 61 -13.94 -9.19 5.46
CA GLY A 61 -12.64 -8.81 5.98
C GLY A 61 -11.64 -8.57 4.88
N LYS A 62 -10.60 -7.80 5.20
CA LYS A 62 -9.46 -7.55 4.32
C LYS A 62 -8.17 -7.79 5.06
N LEU A 63 -7.29 -8.60 4.50
CA LEU A 63 -5.90 -8.69 4.92
C LEU A 63 -5.15 -7.49 4.33
N VAL A 64 -4.89 -6.47 5.17
CA VAL A 64 -4.26 -5.21 4.73
C VAL A 64 -2.76 -5.37 4.58
N SER A 65 -2.13 -6.14 5.47
CA SER A 65 -0.69 -6.41 5.43
C SER A 65 -0.36 -7.75 6.06
N LEU A 66 0.73 -8.37 5.58
CA LEU A 66 1.36 -9.54 6.19
C LEU A 66 2.87 -9.46 5.94
N PHE A 67 3.64 -9.29 7.01
CA PHE A 67 5.10 -9.20 6.94
C PHE A 67 5.74 -10.17 7.92
N VAL A 68 6.82 -10.80 7.46
CA VAL A 68 7.64 -11.72 8.25
C VAL A 68 9.09 -11.33 8.08
N ASP A 69 9.81 -11.26 9.19
CA ASP A 69 11.25 -10.97 9.22
C ASP A 69 12.00 -11.86 8.23
N PRO A 70 12.87 -11.28 7.38
CA PRO A 70 13.65 -12.06 6.43
C PRO A 70 14.41 -13.24 7.04
N GLN A 71 14.88 -13.11 8.29
CA GLN A 71 15.65 -14.16 8.98
C GLN A 71 14.85 -15.42 9.31
N VAL A 72 13.51 -15.32 9.40
CA VAL A 72 12.63 -16.46 9.70
C VAL A 72 11.76 -16.85 8.50
N ARG A 73 11.99 -16.28 7.33
CA ARG A 73 11.32 -16.69 6.09
C ARG A 73 11.73 -18.10 5.73
N GLY A 74 10.85 -18.83 5.06
CA GLY A 74 11.09 -20.25 4.69
C GLY A 74 10.82 -21.24 5.83
N LEU A 75 10.64 -20.80 7.07
CA LEU A 75 10.34 -21.66 8.24
C LEU A 75 8.83 -21.90 8.44
N GLY A 76 7.97 -21.52 7.48
CA GLY A 76 6.51 -21.70 7.58
C GLY A 76 5.79 -20.62 8.40
N VAL A 77 6.51 -19.63 8.95
CA VAL A 77 5.98 -18.58 9.83
C VAL A 77 4.86 -17.77 9.14
N GLY A 78 5.08 -17.36 7.89
CA GLY A 78 4.06 -16.59 7.13
C GLY A 78 2.76 -17.37 6.90
N SER A 79 2.86 -18.65 6.56
CA SER A 79 1.69 -19.52 6.36
C SER A 79 0.91 -19.74 7.67
N SER A 80 1.61 -19.88 8.78
CA SER A 80 0.99 -20.03 10.10
C SER A 80 0.37 -18.71 10.56
N LEU A 81 1.02 -17.57 10.29
CA LEU A 81 0.48 -16.25 10.60
C LEU A 81 -0.79 -15.95 9.79
N LEU A 82 -0.82 -16.29 8.49
CA LEU A 82 -2.01 -16.13 7.66
C LEU A 82 -3.16 -17.00 8.18
N ARG A 83 -2.90 -18.26 8.52
CA ARG A 83 -3.92 -19.14 9.14
C ARG A 83 -4.45 -18.56 10.44
N PHE A 84 -3.55 -18.14 11.32
CA PHE A 84 -3.94 -17.53 12.59
C PHE A 84 -4.82 -16.30 12.38
N ALA A 85 -4.43 -15.40 11.46
CA ALA A 85 -5.20 -14.22 11.11
C ALA A 85 -6.59 -14.58 10.54
N ALA A 86 -6.68 -15.58 9.67
CA ALA A 86 -7.93 -16.09 9.13
C ALA A 86 -8.84 -16.69 10.22
N GLU A 87 -8.27 -17.40 11.21
CA GLU A 87 -9.00 -17.90 12.36
C GLU A 87 -9.55 -16.79 13.24
N GLN A 88 -8.78 -15.70 13.46
CA GLN A 88 -9.26 -14.53 14.19
C GLN A 88 -10.41 -13.83 13.43
N ALA A 89 -10.29 -13.66 12.12
CA ALA A 89 -11.35 -13.10 11.28
C ALA A 89 -12.63 -13.96 11.37
N ARG A 90 -12.49 -15.29 11.23
CA ARG A 90 -13.61 -16.23 11.36
C ARG A 90 -14.27 -16.14 12.74
N SER A 91 -13.47 -16.06 13.81
CA SER A 91 -13.98 -15.94 15.18
C SER A 91 -14.74 -14.63 15.42
N ALA A 92 -14.42 -13.58 14.65
CA ALA A 92 -15.13 -12.31 14.62
C ALA A 92 -16.38 -12.32 13.70
N GLY A 93 -16.76 -13.49 13.14
CA GLY A 93 -17.93 -13.61 12.27
C GLY A 93 -17.71 -13.24 10.80
N ILE A 94 -16.47 -13.07 10.39
CA ILE A 94 -16.11 -12.79 8.98
C ILE A 94 -16.27 -14.06 8.15
N ARG A 95 -16.91 -13.93 6.99
CA ARG A 95 -17.17 -15.04 6.06
C ARG A 95 -16.21 -15.06 4.88
N THR A 96 -15.70 -13.87 4.50
CA THR A 96 -14.76 -13.74 3.40
C THR A 96 -13.61 -12.82 3.81
N LEU A 97 -12.38 -13.22 3.46
CA LEU A 97 -11.17 -12.45 3.69
C LEU A 97 -10.52 -12.17 2.33
N SER A 98 -10.62 -10.93 1.87
CA SER A 98 -9.97 -10.46 0.65
C SER A 98 -8.51 -10.08 0.91
N LEU A 99 -7.65 -10.27 -0.09
CA LEU A 99 -6.25 -9.86 -0.05
C LEU A 99 -5.77 -9.43 -1.43
N SER A 100 -4.88 -8.44 -1.46
CA SER A 100 -4.12 -8.01 -2.63
C SER A 100 -2.64 -7.93 -2.27
N TYR A 101 -1.75 -8.38 -3.15
CA TYR A 101 -0.31 -8.39 -2.92
C TYR A 101 0.45 -8.17 -4.22
N VAL A 102 1.61 -7.50 -4.11
CA VAL A 102 2.50 -7.17 -5.22
C VAL A 102 3.82 -7.87 -4.96
N LEU A 103 4.12 -8.89 -5.73
CA LEU A 103 5.31 -9.72 -5.59
C LEU A 103 5.85 -10.11 -6.97
N GLY A 104 7.04 -10.70 -7.02
CA GLY A 104 7.63 -11.20 -8.26
C GLY A 104 8.45 -12.46 -8.06
N GLY A 105 8.66 -13.19 -9.15
CA GLY A 105 9.53 -14.36 -9.16
C GLY A 105 9.13 -15.45 -8.16
N ASP A 106 10.09 -15.90 -7.36
CA ASP A 106 9.87 -17.02 -6.42
C ASP A 106 9.08 -16.61 -5.18
N GLU A 107 9.11 -15.32 -4.79
CA GLU A 107 8.30 -14.81 -3.68
C GLU A 107 6.81 -14.85 -4.04
N LEU A 108 6.44 -14.46 -5.28
CA LEU A 108 5.07 -14.56 -5.78
C LEU A 108 4.59 -16.01 -5.75
N LYS A 109 5.41 -16.94 -6.32
CA LYS A 109 5.05 -18.37 -6.34
C LYS A 109 4.88 -18.94 -4.92
N ALA A 110 5.70 -18.51 -3.97
CA ALA A 110 5.62 -18.95 -2.59
C ALA A 110 4.35 -18.43 -1.92
N PHE A 111 4.02 -17.17 -2.14
CA PHE A 111 2.81 -16.54 -1.58
C PHE A 111 1.55 -17.13 -2.21
N ASP A 112 1.52 -17.33 -3.54
CA ASP A 112 0.43 -17.99 -4.24
C ASP A 112 0.17 -19.40 -3.69
N ARG A 113 1.21 -20.18 -3.44
CA ARG A 113 1.07 -21.52 -2.81
C ARG A 113 0.46 -21.42 -1.42
N MET A 114 0.87 -20.42 -0.64
CA MET A 114 0.31 -20.17 0.69
C MET A 114 -1.18 -19.85 0.61
N VAL A 115 -1.58 -18.95 -0.29
CA VAL A 115 -2.98 -18.57 -0.51
C VAL A 115 -3.81 -19.76 -0.99
N ARG A 116 -3.30 -20.57 -1.94
CA ARG A 116 -3.96 -21.81 -2.40
C ARG A 116 -4.13 -22.82 -1.28
N SER A 117 -3.18 -22.91 -0.34
CA SER A 117 -3.33 -23.79 0.83
C SER A 117 -4.47 -23.40 1.78
N MET A 118 -5.00 -22.18 1.61
CA MET A 118 -6.18 -21.65 2.31
C MET A 118 -7.48 -21.82 1.50
N GLY A 119 -7.43 -22.56 0.38
CA GLY A 119 -8.60 -22.80 -0.48
C GLY A 119 -8.95 -21.63 -1.42
N ALA A 120 -8.08 -20.63 -1.54
CA ALA A 120 -8.32 -19.49 -2.44
C ALA A 120 -7.49 -19.61 -3.71
N GLU A 121 -8.00 -19.07 -4.83
CA GLU A 121 -7.30 -19.05 -6.11
C GLU A 121 -6.81 -17.61 -6.39
N PRO A 122 -5.48 -17.37 -6.38
CA PRO A 122 -4.92 -16.10 -6.75
C PRO A 122 -5.20 -15.78 -8.22
N ARG A 123 -5.57 -14.53 -8.49
CA ARG A 123 -5.82 -14.02 -9.83
C ARG A 123 -4.89 -12.84 -10.11
N PHE A 124 -4.22 -12.88 -11.25
CA PHE A 124 -3.48 -11.73 -11.76
C PHE A 124 -4.43 -10.55 -11.95
N TYR A 125 -4.05 -9.39 -11.43
CA TYR A 125 -4.80 -8.15 -11.53
C TYR A 125 -4.11 -7.13 -12.44
N ALA A 126 -2.83 -6.83 -12.16
CA ALA A 126 -2.08 -5.84 -12.94
C ALA A 126 -0.56 -6.09 -12.87
N PRO A 127 0.20 -5.68 -13.90
CA PRO A 127 1.64 -5.54 -13.78
C PRO A 127 1.99 -4.34 -12.89
N VAL A 128 3.10 -4.44 -12.16
CA VAL A 128 3.60 -3.36 -11.31
C VAL A 128 5.09 -3.12 -11.60
N TYR A 129 5.42 -1.89 -11.96
CA TYR A 129 6.81 -1.47 -12.10
C TYR A 129 7.37 -1.13 -10.72
N SER A 130 8.49 -1.73 -10.37
CA SER A 130 9.20 -1.50 -9.12
C SER A 130 10.58 -0.92 -9.41
N ILE A 131 10.85 0.26 -8.88
CA ILE A 131 12.04 1.06 -9.18
C ILE A 131 12.67 1.51 -7.86
N PHE A 132 13.97 1.29 -7.66
CA PHE A 132 14.66 1.94 -6.56
C PHE A 132 14.70 3.45 -6.79
N ILE A 133 14.36 4.25 -5.77
CA ILE A 133 14.36 5.72 -5.88
C ILE A 133 15.76 6.22 -6.25
N ALA A 134 16.83 5.61 -5.71
CA ALA A 134 18.21 5.93 -6.08
C ALA A 134 18.51 5.75 -7.58
N GLN A 135 17.85 4.81 -8.26
CA GLN A 135 18.05 4.60 -9.71
C GLN A 135 17.51 5.74 -10.57
N LEU A 136 16.64 6.57 -10.02
CA LEU A 136 16.06 7.73 -10.71
C LEU A 136 16.94 8.99 -10.63
N HIS A 137 18.01 8.97 -9.82
CA HIS A 137 18.94 10.09 -9.67
C HIS A 137 19.58 10.54 -11.00
N ASP A 138 19.93 9.58 -11.83
CA ASP A 138 20.61 9.83 -13.11
C ASP A 138 19.61 10.06 -14.25
N SER A 139 18.32 9.94 -14.00
CA SER A 139 17.29 10.18 -15.00
C SER A 139 17.30 11.63 -15.47
N ARG A 140 17.33 11.82 -16.79
CA ARG A 140 17.27 13.16 -17.42
C ARG A 140 15.98 13.90 -17.11
N LEU A 141 14.89 13.19 -16.89
CA LEU A 141 13.55 13.76 -16.67
C LEU A 141 13.30 14.11 -15.21
N VAL A 142 13.67 13.23 -14.27
CA VAL A 142 13.34 13.39 -12.85
C VAL A 142 14.54 13.56 -11.93
N GLY A 143 15.76 13.32 -12.41
CA GLY A 143 16.99 13.40 -11.60
C GLY A 143 17.20 14.75 -10.89
N ARG A 144 16.66 15.84 -11.47
CA ARG A 144 16.68 17.16 -10.82
C ARG A 144 15.96 17.20 -9.47
N ALA A 145 14.98 16.30 -9.24
CA ALA A 145 14.21 16.25 -8.00
C ALA A 145 15.08 15.87 -6.79
N PHE A 146 16.21 15.20 -7.01
CA PHE A 146 17.13 14.74 -5.97
C PHE A 146 18.29 15.70 -5.70
N LYS A 147 18.36 16.81 -6.44
CA LYS A 147 19.42 17.81 -6.23
C LYS A 147 19.11 18.65 -4.99
N PRO A 148 20.14 19.01 -4.18
CA PRO A 148 19.95 19.79 -2.96
C PRO A 148 19.27 21.14 -3.15
N ASN A 149 19.36 21.71 -4.37
CA ASN A 149 18.76 22.99 -4.74
C ASN A 149 17.37 22.84 -5.38
N TYR A 150 16.84 21.63 -5.52
CA TYR A 150 15.48 21.45 -6.02
C TYR A 150 14.48 22.02 -5.02
N ARG A 151 13.59 22.86 -5.54
CA ARG A 151 12.46 23.39 -4.75
C ARG A 151 11.17 22.89 -5.37
N ILE A 152 10.32 22.32 -4.54
CA ILE A 152 8.94 22.00 -4.94
C ILE A 152 8.27 23.33 -5.27
N PRO A 153 7.65 23.50 -6.45
CA PRO A 153 6.95 24.73 -6.81
C PRO A 153 5.84 25.08 -5.81
N GLU A 154 5.64 26.37 -5.55
CA GLU A 154 4.64 26.85 -4.57
C GLU A 154 3.21 26.42 -4.87
N ASN A 155 2.92 26.15 -6.13
CA ASN A 155 1.61 25.64 -6.56
C ASN A 155 1.46 24.12 -6.47
N VAL A 156 2.45 23.42 -5.90
CA VAL A 156 2.38 22.00 -5.57
C VAL A 156 2.37 21.85 -4.05
N ILE A 157 1.29 21.35 -3.50
CA ILE A 157 1.10 21.18 -2.07
C ILE A 157 0.71 19.74 -1.72
N GLN A 158 0.94 19.33 -0.49
CA GLN A 158 0.45 18.05 0.01
C GLN A 158 -1.08 18.07 0.18
N PHE A 159 -1.73 16.93 0.00
CA PHE A 159 -3.18 16.80 0.22
C PHE A 159 -3.57 17.17 1.65
N SER A 160 -2.72 16.89 2.63
CA SER A 160 -2.91 17.30 4.02
C SER A 160 -2.96 18.82 4.23
N ALA A 161 -2.45 19.60 3.27
CA ALA A 161 -2.47 21.08 3.31
C ALA A 161 -3.63 21.69 2.49
N LEU A 162 -4.47 20.89 1.82
CA LEU A 162 -5.65 21.39 1.12
C LEU A 162 -6.65 21.97 2.12
N THR A 163 -7.22 23.10 1.75
CA THR A 163 -8.35 23.67 2.51
C THR A 163 -9.59 22.78 2.31
N ARG A 164 -10.54 22.88 3.24
CA ARG A 164 -11.81 22.17 3.13
C ARG A 164 -12.54 22.49 1.82
N GLN A 165 -12.54 23.76 1.41
CA GLN A 165 -13.16 24.19 0.16
C GLN A 165 -12.50 23.52 -1.06
N GLN A 166 -11.15 23.52 -1.13
CA GLN A 166 -10.41 22.88 -2.22
C GLN A 166 -10.69 21.37 -2.30
N THR A 167 -10.80 20.72 -1.15
CA THR A 167 -11.14 19.31 -1.08
C THR A 167 -12.57 19.03 -1.56
N GLU A 168 -13.54 19.84 -1.12
CA GLU A 168 -14.94 19.71 -1.54
C GLU A 168 -15.10 19.97 -3.05
N GLU A 169 -14.43 21.01 -3.60
CA GLU A 169 -14.43 21.33 -5.03
C GLU A 169 -13.79 20.19 -5.85
N LEU A 170 -12.66 19.66 -5.42
CA LEU A 170 -12.00 18.52 -6.07
C LEU A 170 -12.92 17.30 -6.10
N TYR A 171 -13.56 17.01 -4.98
CA TYR A 171 -14.42 15.84 -4.84
C TYR A 171 -15.73 15.95 -5.63
N ALA A 172 -16.18 17.17 -5.90
CA ALA A 172 -17.34 17.43 -6.75
C ALA A 172 -16.98 17.55 -8.24
N ASN A 173 -15.69 17.51 -8.60
CA ASN A 173 -15.25 17.75 -9.97
C ASN A 173 -15.55 16.54 -10.89
N PRO A 174 -16.45 16.69 -11.88
CA PRO A 174 -16.82 15.60 -12.78
C PRO A 174 -15.72 15.19 -13.77
N GLU A 175 -14.67 16.02 -13.95
CA GLU A 175 -13.52 15.66 -14.79
C GLU A 175 -12.61 14.61 -14.15
N VAL A 176 -12.71 14.40 -12.82
CA VAL A 176 -11.91 13.40 -12.12
C VAL A 176 -12.50 12.02 -12.35
N PRO A 177 -11.81 11.14 -13.09
CA PRO A 177 -12.31 9.81 -13.34
C PRO A 177 -12.48 9.01 -12.04
N ARG A 178 -13.57 8.25 -11.94
CA ARG A 178 -13.89 7.47 -10.73
C ARG A 178 -12.75 6.54 -10.31
N TYR A 179 -12.08 5.90 -11.27
CA TYR A 179 -11.01 4.93 -11.01
C TYR A 179 -9.72 5.55 -10.44
N VAL A 180 -9.56 6.88 -10.42
CA VAL A 180 -8.47 7.60 -9.73
C VAL A 180 -9.00 8.59 -8.70
N HIS A 181 -10.31 8.57 -8.42
CA HIS A 181 -10.93 9.55 -7.53
C HIS A 181 -10.42 9.37 -6.09
N PRO A 182 -9.93 10.45 -5.42
CA PRO A 182 -9.33 10.33 -4.09
C PRO A 182 -10.24 9.69 -3.03
N ARG A 183 -11.58 9.89 -3.12
CA ARG A 183 -12.56 9.25 -2.22
C ARG A 183 -12.65 7.73 -2.35
N GLU A 184 -12.28 7.20 -3.51
CA GLU A 184 -12.30 5.76 -3.82
C GLU A 184 -10.96 5.10 -3.46
N ARG A 185 -10.06 5.84 -2.77
CA ARG A 185 -8.68 5.40 -2.47
C ARG A 185 -8.44 5.36 -0.97
N ASP A 186 -9.00 4.36 -0.31
CA ASP A 186 -8.92 4.18 1.15
C ASP A 186 -7.49 4.13 1.71
N GLN A 187 -6.53 3.70 0.86
CA GLN A 187 -5.12 3.59 1.23
C GLN A 187 -4.29 4.84 0.90
N MET A 188 -4.89 5.86 0.28
CA MET A 188 -4.18 7.10 -0.03
C MET A 188 -3.72 7.79 1.25
N GLN A 189 -2.45 8.20 1.28
CA GLN A 189 -1.86 8.94 2.41
C GLN A 189 -1.74 10.42 2.02
N PRO A 190 -2.47 11.32 2.69
CA PRO A 190 -2.47 12.75 2.37
C PRO A 190 -1.08 13.38 2.44
N GLU A 191 -0.21 12.89 3.32
CA GLU A 191 1.18 13.35 3.48
C GLU A 191 2.09 12.92 2.33
N LEU A 192 1.75 11.82 1.64
CA LEU A 192 2.47 11.30 0.48
C LEU A 192 1.78 11.63 -0.84
N SER A 193 0.70 12.39 -0.80
CA SER A 193 -0.07 12.78 -1.98
C SER A 193 0.07 14.27 -2.26
N LEU A 194 0.14 14.64 -3.54
CA LEU A 194 0.37 16.01 -3.98
C LEU A 194 -0.77 16.51 -4.87
N ALA A 195 -1.16 17.75 -4.66
CA ALA A 195 -2.08 18.50 -5.51
C ALA A 195 -1.35 19.63 -6.24
N TYR A 196 -1.69 19.84 -7.50
CA TYR A 196 -1.24 20.98 -8.30
C TYR A 196 -2.36 22.03 -8.34
N LEU A 197 -2.05 23.22 -7.89
CA LEU A 197 -2.98 24.34 -7.83
C LEU A 197 -2.78 25.28 -9.02
N GLN A 198 -3.89 25.69 -9.61
CA GLN A 198 -3.95 26.78 -10.56
C GLN A 198 -5.08 27.74 -10.14
N GLU A 199 -4.75 28.99 -9.92
CA GLU A 199 -5.72 30.01 -9.45
C GLU A 199 -6.47 29.56 -8.17
N GLY A 200 -5.74 28.86 -7.27
CA GLY A 200 -6.27 28.36 -6.00
C GLY A 200 -7.09 27.07 -6.08
N ARG A 201 -7.32 26.52 -7.28
CA ARG A 201 -8.09 25.28 -7.50
C ARG A 201 -7.17 24.10 -7.81
N VAL A 202 -7.56 22.91 -7.40
CA VAL A 202 -6.84 21.68 -7.77
C VAL A 202 -7.12 21.35 -9.23
N THR A 203 -6.08 21.38 -10.06
CA THR A 203 -6.14 21.05 -11.50
C THR A 203 -5.29 19.83 -11.87
N GLY A 204 -4.66 19.21 -10.90
CA GLY A 204 -3.97 17.94 -11.04
C GLY A 204 -3.57 17.37 -9.70
N PHE A 205 -3.37 16.07 -9.65
CA PHE A 205 -2.88 15.41 -8.44
C PHE A 205 -2.06 14.17 -8.74
N TRP A 206 -1.30 13.77 -7.73
CA TRP A 206 -0.55 12.52 -7.65
C TRP A 206 -0.80 11.91 -6.28
N LEU A 207 -1.54 10.79 -6.25
CA LEU A 207 -1.88 10.09 -5.02
C LEU A 207 -0.84 9.02 -4.72
N GLY A 208 -0.33 9.04 -3.52
CA GLY A 208 0.67 8.09 -3.05
C GLY A 208 0.29 7.44 -1.72
N ASN A 209 0.85 6.28 -1.49
CA ASN A 209 0.85 5.62 -0.19
C ASN A 209 2.15 4.85 0.02
N MET A 210 2.32 4.28 1.20
CA MET A 210 3.31 3.26 1.48
C MET A 210 2.61 1.90 1.42
N SER A 211 2.90 1.11 0.39
CA SER A 211 2.27 -0.20 0.15
C SER A 211 2.85 -1.31 1.02
N SER A 212 4.07 -1.11 1.52
CA SER A 212 4.75 -1.93 2.51
C SER A 212 5.87 -1.12 3.14
N PRO A 213 6.44 -1.51 4.29
CA PRO A 213 7.61 -0.84 4.83
C PRO A 213 8.73 -0.72 3.79
N GLY A 214 9.14 0.51 3.48
CA GLY A 214 10.13 0.80 2.46
C GLY A 214 9.64 0.83 1.01
N ASN A 215 8.34 0.66 0.75
CA ASN A 215 7.79 0.65 -0.61
C ASN A 215 6.69 1.71 -0.77
N TYR A 216 6.96 2.72 -1.57
CA TYR A 216 5.96 3.69 -1.99
C TYR A 216 5.16 3.17 -3.19
N ALA A 217 3.87 3.46 -3.24
CA ALA A 217 3.04 3.13 -4.38
C ALA A 217 2.20 4.32 -4.86
N VAL A 218 2.01 4.38 -6.17
CA VAL A 218 1.11 5.35 -6.81
C VAL A 218 -0.29 4.77 -6.84
N GLN A 219 -1.23 5.48 -6.24
CA GLN A 219 -2.64 5.09 -6.15
C GLN A 219 -3.51 5.72 -7.23
N GLY A 220 -3.07 6.82 -7.79
CA GLY A 220 -3.78 7.50 -8.86
C GLY A 220 -3.09 8.79 -9.29
N VAL A 221 -3.28 9.13 -10.55
CA VAL A 221 -2.75 10.37 -11.13
C VAL A 221 -3.82 10.97 -12.03
N TRP A 222 -4.02 12.26 -11.92
CA TRP A 222 -4.98 12.98 -12.75
C TRP A 222 -4.48 14.39 -13.06
N ARG A 223 -4.90 14.90 -14.19
CA ARG A 223 -4.71 16.27 -14.64
C ARG A 223 -5.93 16.72 -15.42
N SER A 224 -6.47 17.89 -15.07
CA SER A 224 -7.50 18.57 -15.86
C SER A 224 -6.99 18.88 -17.27
N SER A 225 -7.90 18.91 -18.23
CA SER A 225 -7.60 19.34 -19.60
C SER A 225 -7.08 20.80 -19.66
N ALA A 226 -7.50 21.64 -18.74
CA ALA A 226 -7.08 23.05 -18.63
C ALA A 226 -5.67 23.23 -18.01
N ALA A 227 -5.16 22.23 -17.29
CA ALA A 227 -3.84 22.34 -16.63
C ALA A 227 -2.69 22.22 -17.65
N PRO A 228 -1.53 22.89 -17.40
CA PRO A 228 -0.36 22.77 -18.25
C PRO A 228 0.11 21.33 -18.47
N LEU A 229 0.59 21.01 -19.65
CA LEU A 229 1.15 19.67 -19.95
C LEU A 229 2.31 19.30 -19.03
N THR A 230 3.06 20.29 -18.53
CA THR A 230 4.17 20.11 -17.60
C THR A 230 3.74 19.70 -16.19
N THR A 231 2.43 19.77 -15.87
CA THR A 231 1.89 19.40 -14.53
C THR A 231 2.29 18.01 -14.10
N PHE A 232 2.24 17.03 -15.01
CA PHE A 232 2.69 15.66 -14.73
C PHE A 232 4.15 15.60 -14.32
N HIS A 233 5.05 16.21 -15.10
CA HIS A 233 6.48 16.26 -14.77
C HIS A 233 6.75 16.94 -13.43
N THR A 234 6.00 17.98 -13.15
CA THR A 234 6.13 18.73 -11.90
C THR A 234 5.69 17.86 -10.71
N LEU A 235 4.54 17.21 -10.84
CA LEU A 235 4.01 16.33 -9.79
C LEU A 235 4.90 15.10 -9.54
N VAL A 236 5.35 14.41 -10.58
CA VAL A 236 6.23 13.25 -10.41
C VAL A 236 7.57 13.64 -9.79
N ALA A 237 8.18 14.74 -10.24
CA ALA A 237 9.43 15.22 -9.66
C ALA A 237 9.27 15.61 -8.18
N ALA A 238 8.18 16.31 -7.84
CA ALA A 238 7.87 16.69 -6.47
C ALA A 238 7.58 15.47 -5.59
N HIS A 239 6.82 14.49 -6.09
CA HIS A 239 6.50 13.27 -5.35
C HIS A 239 7.74 12.40 -5.11
N LEU A 240 8.61 12.22 -6.10
CA LEU A 240 9.86 11.50 -5.92
C LEU A 240 10.80 12.20 -4.92
N ASN A 241 10.85 13.53 -4.94
CA ASN A 241 11.58 14.31 -3.94
C ASN A 241 11.02 14.07 -2.54
N LEU A 242 9.69 14.11 -2.39
CA LEU A 242 9.02 13.84 -1.12
C LEU A 242 9.34 12.43 -0.59
N CYS A 243 9.21 11.40 -1.44
CA CYS A 243 9.52 10.02 -1.09
C CYS A 243 10.99 9.83 -0.70
N TYR A 244 11.92 10.45 -1.44
CA TYR A 244 13.36 10.38 -1.16
C TYR A 244 13.72 10.98 0.20
N TYR A 245 13.18 12.16 0.51
CA TYR A 245 13.46 12.81 1.80
C TYR A 245 12.72 12.16 2.96
N HIS A 246 11.63 11.46 2.70
CA HIS A 246 10.91 10.69 3.73
C HIS A 246 11.58 9.35 4.05
N GLY A 247 12.04 8.61 3.04
CA GLY A 247 12.49 7.23 3.21
C GLY A 247 13.90 6.92 2.68
N GLY A 248 14.49 7.81 1.89
CA GLY A 248 15.81 7.59 1.30
C GLY A 248 15.82 6.88 -0.05
N GLY A 249 17.02 6.70 -0.61
CA GLY A 249 17.24 6.16 -1.95
C GLY A 249 17.03 4.65 -2.06
N ASP A 250 17.12 3.92 -0.96
CA ASP A 250 16.98 2.46 -0.92
C ASP A 250 15.53 1.98 -0.96
N TYR A 251 14.57 2.93 -0.84
CA TYR A 251 13.17 2.61 -0.92
C TYR A 251 12.75 2.32 -2.36
N LEU A 252 11.79 1.40 -2.51
CA LEU A 252 11.18 1.06 -3.78
C LEU A 252 10.00 1.98 -4.09
N TYR A 253 9.85 2.27 -5.37
CA TYR A 253 8.74 3.05 -5.91
C TYR A 253 7.92 2.16 -6.84
N HIS A 254 6.70 1.87 -6.45
CA HIS A 254 5.79 1.01 -7.19
C HIS A 254 4.78 1.84 -7.97
N CYS A 255 4.63 1.55 -9.24
CA CYS A 255 3.59 2.15 -10.08
C CYS A 255 2.97 1.10 -11.01
N SER A 256 1.65 1.07 -11.03
CA SER A 256 0.90 0.26 -11.98
C SER A 256 0.49 1.14 -13.15
N PRO A 257 0.72 0.71 -14.39
CA PRO A 257 0.27 1.46 -15.56
C PRO A 257 -1.25 1.43 -15.63
N VAL A 258 -1.83 2.60 -15.88
CA VAL A 258 -3.26 2.73 -16.20
C VAL A 258 -3.34 3.27 -17.62
N GLY A 259 -3.45 2.34 -18.59
CA GLY A 259 -3.46 2.62 -20.04
C GLY A 259 -2.05 2.73 -20.65
N ASP A 260 -1.97 2.61 -21.96
CA ASP A 260 -0.74 2.50 -22.76
C ASP A 260 0.22 3.67 -22.55
N PHE A 261 -0.29 4.88 -22.36
CA PHE A 261 0.52 6.06 -22.14
C PHE A 261 1.27 6.03 -20.79
N ALA A 262 0.67 5.46 -19.75
CA ALA A 262 1.31 5.36 -18.44
C ALA A 262 2.50 4.41 -18.47
N ASP A 263 2.39 3.30 -19.21
CA ASP A 263 3.45 2.32 -19.40
C ASP A 263 4.67 2.97 -20.07
N GLU A 264 4.47 3.67 -21.19
CA GLU A 264 5.53 4.40 -21.90
C GLU A 264 6.19 5.45 -20.99
N LEU A 265 5.40 6.15 -20.19
CA LEU A 265 5.90 7.19 -19.27
C LEU A 265 6.79 6.60 -18.18
N ILE A 266 6.37 5.49 -17.57
CA ILE A 266 7.14 4.79 -16.54
C ILE A 266 8.47 4.29 -17.10
N GLN A 267 8.45 3.66 -18.27
CA GLN A 267 9.68 3.20 -18.94
C GLN A 267 10.62 4.34 -19.26
N ARG A 268 10.09 5.46 -19.69
CA ARG A 268 10.85 6.67 -20.02
C ARG A 268 11.47 7.33 -18.78
N TYR A 269 10.75 7.41 -17.65
CA TYR A 269 11.27 7.97 -16.40
C TYR A 269 12.33 7.07 -15.75
N SER A 270 12.14 5.78 -15.80
CA SER A 270 13.09 4.81 -15.25
C SER A 270 14.27 4.51 -16.16
N GLU A 271 14.23 4.99 -17.43
CA GLU A 271 15.23 4.65 -18.48
C GLU A 271 15.46 3.14 -18.58
N GLY A 272 14.40 2.34 -18.40
CA GLY A 272 14.43 0.87 -18.42
C GLY A 272 15.02 0.23 -17.15
N LYS A 273 15.33 1.01 -16.11
CA LYS A 273 15.85 0.51 -14.82
C LYS A 273 14.70 0.21 -13.88
N TYR A 274 14.02 -0.90 -14.08
CA TYR A 274 12.91 -1.35 -13.23
C TYR A 274 12.87 -2.86 -13.11
N ARG A 275 12.15 -3.34 -12.10
CA ARG A 275 11.71 -4.74 -12.02
C ARG A 275 10.22 -4.80 -12.32
N LEU A 276 9.79 -5.78 -13.07
CA LEU A 276 8.38 -6.06 -13.26
C LEU A 276 7.92 -7.03 -12.18
N LEU A 277 6.93 -6.62 -11.42
CA LEU A 277 6.21 -7.41 -10.43
C LEU A 277 4.78 -7.62 -10.90
N GLU A 278 4.02 -8.45 -10.20
CA GLU A 278 2.62 -8.72 -10.48
C GLU A 278 1.78 -8.43 -9.23
N GLU A 279 0.68 -7.72 -9.42
CA GLU A 279 -0.37 -7.62 -8.43
C GLU A 279 -1.32 -8.79 -8.61
N HIS A 280 -1.51 -9.56 -7.55
CA HIS A 280 -2.49 -10.63 -7.47
C HIS A 280 -3.54 -10.31 -6.43
N GLN A 281 -4.76 -10.77 -6.67
CA GLN A 281 -5.89 -10.67 -5.74
C GLN A 281 -6.46 -12.06 -5.48
N ALA A 282 -6.93 -12.27 -4.26
CA ALA A 282 -7.59 -13.51 -3.87
C ALA A 282 -8.63 -13.25 -2.79
N THR A 283 -9.58 -14.19 -2.65
CA THR A 283 -10.57 -14.20 -1.58
C THR A 283 -10.56 -15.56 -0.91
N ILE A 284 -10.31 -15.57 0.38
CA ILE A 284 -10.39 -16.77 1.23
C ILE A 284 -11.82 -16.83 1.79
N HIS A 285 -12.52 -17.92 1.54
CA HIS A 285 -13.82 -18.20 2.13
C HIS A 285 -13.61 -18.87 3.49
N LEU A 286 -14.15 -18.24 4.54
CA LEU A 286 -14.05 -18.71 5.91
C LEU A 286 -15.37 -19.41 6.25
N GLU A 287 -15.37 -20.73 6.34
CA GLU A 287 -16.56 -21.46 6.75
C GLU A 287 -16.95 -21.09 8.20
N PRO A 288 -18.24 -20.87 8.47
CA PRO A 288 -18.69 -20.58 9.82
C PRO A 288 -18.30 -21.74 10.77
N PHE A 289 -18.02 -21.42 12.02
CA PHE A 289 -17.91 -22.45 13.05
C PHE A 289 -19.26 -23.21 13.08
N GLU A 290 -19.26 -24.47 12.73
CA GLU A 290 -20.37 -25.34 13.12
C GLU A 290 -20.41 -25.33 14.66
N GLN A 291 -21.35 -24.57 15.22
CA GLN A 291 -21.67 -24.73 16.66
C GLN A 291 -22.13 -26.17 16.81
N GLY A 292 -21.23 -26.97 17.38
CA GLY A 292 -21.50 -28.38 17.59
C GLY A 292 -22.89 -28.53 18.18
N ALA A 293 -23.75 -29.24 17.45
CA ALA A 293 -25.04 -29.67 17.96
C ALA A 293 -24.79 -30.42 19.28
N THR A 294 -24.99 -29.73 20.39
CA THR A 294 -25.12 -30.39 21.68
C THR A 294 -26.43 -31.15 21.65
N SER A 295 -26.34 -32.42 21.31
CA SER A 295 -27.39 -33.41 21.54
C SER A 295 -27.47 -33.78 23.04
#